data_709916ca073db617f6efd9785241bae7
#
_entry.id   709916ca073db617f6efd9785241bae7
#
_cell.length_a   1.000
_cell.length_b   1.000
_cell.length_c   1.000
_cell.angle_alpha   90.00
_cell.angle_beta   90.00
_cell.angle_gamma   90.00
#
_symmetry.space_group_name_H-M   'P 1'
#
loop_
_entity.id
_entity.type
_entity.pdbx_description
1 polymer ?
#
loop_
_entity_poly.entity_id
_entity_poly.type
_entity_poly.pdbx_seq_one_letter_code
_entity_poly.pdbx_strand_id
1 'polypeptide(L)'
;FSWDRIVERHGHLAAIRESMLGLDDLPPATRLALIAKLSDTLAQFVVARRWLSSDRAERIVVEARDRSAINLATRSRGDETGQLVLHLRATGQLTAGLILRALLSGNLELFDRALVELSGLPSHRVAALLYDRGGSSLDALLTRAGLPSSTFPAFRAALDATNEIGFVGTIDGAARLRRRMVERVLTRCEADPDVSEPLLILLRRFATESAREEARVFCDQLVADVIDIAPEHQRIAA
;
A
#
# COMPACT_ATOMS: atom_id res chain seq x y z
N PHE A 1 19.81 -2.02 -22.38
CA PHE A 1 18.82 -3.13 -22.29
C PHE A 1 17.86 -2.75 -21.18
N SER A 2 16.59 -2.59 -21.51
CA SER A 2 15.59 -2.18 -20.53
C SER A 2 15.05 -3.44 -19.85
N TRP A 3 15.05 -3.47 -18.53
CA TRP A 3 14.39 -4.47 -17.71
C TRP A 3 12.94 -4.68 -18.12
N ASP A 4 12.26 -3.60 -18.49
CA ASP A 4 10.85 -3.61 -18.91
C ASP A 4 10.61 -4.52 -20.12
N ARG A 5 11.52 -4.52 -21.08
CA ARG A 5 11.45 -5.41 -22.25
C ARG A 5 11.55 -6.90 -21.88
N ILE A 6 12.39 -7.22 -20.89
CA ILE A 6 12.52 -8.60 -20.40
C ILE A 6 11.23 -9.02 -19.70
N VAL A 7 10.70 -8.16 -18.82
CA VAL A 7 9.46 -8.42 -18.10
C VAL A 7 8.27 -8.55 -19.06
N GLU A 8 8.18 -7.67 -20.05
CA GLU A 8 7.11 -7.70 -21.04
C GLU A 8 7.09 -9.02 -21.82
N ARG A 9 8.26 -9.45 -22.33
CA ARG A 9 8.38 -10.63 -23.20
C ARG A 9 8.42 -11.94 -22.43
N HIS A 10 9.08 -11.97 -21.29
CA HIS A 10 9.45 -13.21 -20.59
C HIS A 10 8.97 -13.26 -19.12
N GLY A 11 8.35 -12.21 -18.60
CA GLY A 11 7.88 -12.15 -17.22
C GLY A 11 6.80 -13.18 -16.87
N HIS A 12 6.20 -13.83 -17.84
CA HIS A 12 5.28 -14.96 -17.65
C HIS A 12 6.01 -16.28 -17.31
N LEU A 13 7.32 -16.39 -17.60
CA LEU A 13 8.13 -17.58 -17.32
C LEU A 13 8.61 -17.56 -15.86
N ALA A 14 8.33 -18.64 -15.12
CA ALA A 14 8.69 -18.75 -13.70
C ALA A 14 10.20 -18.61 -13.47
N ALA A 15 11.03 -19.32 -14.26
CA ALA A 15 12.49 -19.28 -14.13
C ALA A 15 13.06 -17.86 -14.31
N ILE A 16 12.52 -17.08 -15.26
CA ILE A 16 12.96 -15.69 -15.47
C ILE A 16 12.56 -14.82 -14.28
N ARG A 17 11.31 -14.96 -13.76
CA ARG A 17 10.88 -14.22 -12.58
C ARG A 17 11.74 -14.52 -11.35
N GLU A 18 12.01 -15.79 -11.08
CA GLU A 18 12.84 -16.22 -9.95
C GLU A 18 14.25 -15.66 -10.05
N SER A 19 14.89 -15.80 -11.22
CA SER A 19 16.23 -15.25 -11.45
C SER A 19 16.27 -13.74 -11.30
N MET A 20 15.28 -13.01 -11.82
CA MET A 20 15.24 -11.55 -11.71
C MET A 20 14.94 -11.09 -10.28
N LEU A 21 13.98 -11.72 -9.58
CA LEU A 21 13.63 -11.35 -8.21
C LEU A 21 14.73 -11.64 -7.19
N GLY A 22 15.67 -12.54 -7.53
CA GLY A 22 16.88 -12.82 -6.75
C GLY A 22 17.97 -11.74 -6.86
N LEU A 23 17.82 -10.76 -7.76
CA LEU A 23 18.78 -9.66 -7.90
C LEU A 23 18.52 -8.59 -6.82
N ASP A 24 19.53 -8.23 -6.05
CA ASP A 24 19.39 -7.23 -4.97
C ASP A 24 19.16 -5.83 -5.52
N ASP A 25 19.76 -5.49 -6.65
CA ASP A 25 19.73 -4.19 -7.32
C ASP A 25 18.57 -4.01 -8.31
N LEU A 26 17.64 -4.96 -8.36
CA LEU A 26 16.49 -4.86 -9.27
C LEU A 26 15.59 -3.66 -8.90
N PRO A 27 15.31 -2.72 -9.82
CA PRO A 27 14.50 -1.55 -9.55
C PRO A 27 13.10 -1.90 -8.98
N PRO A 28 12.58 -1.13 -8.01
CA PRO A 28 11.25 -1.38 -7.42
C PRO A 28 10.11 -1.44 -8.43
N ALA A 29 10.14 -0.60 -9.47
CA ALA A 29 9.17 -0.62 -10.56
C ALA A 29 9.19 -1.96 -11.32
N THR A 30 10.38 -2.48 -11.61
CA THR A 30 10.56 -3.78 -12.28
C THR A 30 10.11 -4.94 -11.38
N ARG A 31 10.43 -4.89 -10.07
CA ARG A 31 9.92 -5.86 -9.09
C ARG A 31 8.39 -5.87 -9.07
N LEU A 32 7.76 -4.70 -9.05
CA LEU A 32 6.30 -4.60 -9.09
C LEU A 32 5.72 -5.17 -10.37
N ALA A 33 6.33 -4.90 -11.52
CA ALA A 33 5.90 -5.46 -12.80
C ALA A 33 5.96 -7.00 -12.83
N LEU A 34 7.01 -7.61 -12.26
CA LEU A 34 7.13 -9.06 -12.13
C LEU A 34 6.06 -9.65 -11.19
N ILE A 35 5.80 -8.99 -10.05
CA ILE A 35 4.74 -9.38 -9.11
C ILE A 35 3.37 -9.29 -9.79
N ALA A 36 3.13 -8.28 -10.61
CA ALA A 36 1.90 -8.15 -11.37
C ALA A 36 1.72 -9.34 -12.33
N LYS A 37 2.75 -9.72 -13.08
CA LYS A 37 2.71 -10.90 -13.98
C LYS A 37 2.44 -12.19 -13.23
N LEU A 38 3.06 -12.38 -12.06
CA LEU A 38 2.79 -13.53 -11.20
C LEU A 38 1.34 -13.55 -10.72
N SER A 39 0.85 -12.42 -10.23
CA SER A 39 -0.53 -12.29 -9.74
C SER A 39 -1.56 -12.60 -10.81
N ASP A 40 -1.34 -12.11 -12.05
CA ASP A 40 -2.20 -12.42 -13.19
C ASP A 40 -2.20 -13.91 -13.54
N THR A 41 -1.02 -14.51 -13.56
CA THR A 41 -0.88 -15.96 -13.84
C THR A 41 -1.62 -16.81 -12.82
N LEU A 42 -1.47 -16.47 -11.52
CA LEU A 42 -2.17 -17.15 -10.43
C LEU A 42 -3.69 -16.94 -10.51
N ALA A 43 -4.15 -15.72 -10.80
CA ALA A 43 -5.57 -15.43 -10.97
C ALA A 43 -6.18 -16.26 -12.12
N GLN A 44 -5.54 -16.30 -13.27
CA GLN A 44 -5.97 -17.11 -14.40
C GLN A 44 -6.05 -18.61 -14.02
N PHE A 45 -5.06 -19.10 -13.30
CA PHE A 45 -5.03 -20.50 -12.86
C PHE A 45 -6.20 -20.82 -11.92
N VAL A 46 -6.47 -20.02 -10.89
CA VAL A 46 -7.54 -20.29 -9.91
C VAL A 46 -8.93 -20.14 -10.54
N VAL A 47 -9.10 -19.21 -11.49
CA VAL A 47 -10.35 -19.05 -12.25
C VAL A 47 -10.57 -20.23 -13.20
N ALA A 48 -9.54 -20.66 -13.93
CA ALA A 48 -9.62 -21.83 -14.81
C ALA A 48 -9.99 -23.12 -14.06
N ARG A 49 -9.54 -23.24 -12.80
CA ARG A 49 -9.89 -24.36 -11.91
C ARG A 49 -11.25 -24.18 -11.23
N ARG A 50 -11.95 -23.07 -11.46
CA ARG A 50 -13.24 -22.73 -10.83
C ARG A 50 -13.17 -22.64 -9.28
N TRP A 51 -11.99 -22.38 -8.72
CA TRP A 51 -11.82 -22.17 -7.29
C TRP A 51 -12.32 -20.80 -6.84
N LEU A 52 -12.22 -19.82 -7.72
CA LEU A 52 -12.71 -18.46 -7.51
C LEU A 52 -13.45 -17.96 -8.77
N SER A 53 -14.44 -17.08 -8.56
CA SER A 53 -15.02 -16.31 -9.66
C SER A 53 -14.01 -15.28 -10.19
N SER A 54 -14.15 -14.89 -11.48
CA SER A 54 -13.29 -13.89 -12.12
C SER A 54 -13.23 -12.59 -11.30
N ASP A 55 -14.40 -12.05 -10.92
CA ASP A 55 -14.50 -10.80 -10.15
C ASP A 55 -13.80 -10.87 -8.80
N ARG A 56 -13.85 -12.04 -8.15
CA ARG A 56 -13.16 -12.23 -6.85
C ARG A 56 -11.66 -12.35 -7.04
N ALA A 57 -11.22 -13.07 -8.06
CA ALA A 57 -9.80 -13.19 -8.40
C ALA A 57 -9.20 -11.82 -8.75
N GLU A 58 -9.89 -11.02 -9.58
CA GLU A 58 -9.47 -9.68 -9.95
C GLU A 58 -9.31 -8.75 -8.74
N ARG A 59 -10.31 -8.74 -7.83
CA ARG A 59 -10.21 -7.96 -6.59
C ARG A 59 -9.00 -8.36 -5.74
N ILE A 60 -8.71 -9.66 -5.61
CA ILE A 60 -7.55 -10.16 -4.86
C ILE A 60 -6.26 -9.73 -5.53
N VAL A 61 -6.18 -9.77 -6.85
CA VAL A 61 -5.00 -9.32 -7.61
C VAL A 61 -4.73 -7.83 -7.39
N VAL A 62 -5.75 -6.98 -7.52
CA VAL A 62 -5.62 -5.53 -7.28
C VAL A 62 -5.12 -5.28 -5.85
N GLU A 63 -5.72 -5.93 -4.86
CA GLU A 63 -5.33 -5.79 -3.46
C GLU A 63 -3.88 -6.25 -3.20
N ALA A 64 -3.48 -7.38 -3.79
CA ALA A 64 -2.11 -7.89 -3.67
C ALA A 64 -1.08 -6.96 -4.33
N ARG A 65 -1.41 -6.36 -5.47
CA ARG A 65 -0.56 -5.38 -6.15
C ARG A 65 -0.41 -4.10 -5.34
N ASP A 66 -1.51 -3.55 -4.82
CA ASP A 66 -1.50 -2.36 -3.97
C ASP A 66 -0.61 -2.57 -2.75
N ARG A 67 -0.76 -3.72 -2.07
CA ARG A 67 0.06 -4.08 -0.92
C ARG A 67 1.55 -4.19 -1.30
N SER A 68 1.85 -4.82 -2.43
CA SER A 68 3.21 -4.95 -2.92
C SER A 68 3.82 -3.60 -3.28
N ALA A 69 3.05 -2.70 -3.90
CA ALA A 69 3.50 -1.34 -4.20
C ALA A 69 3.87 -0.56 -2.92
N ILE A 70 3.02 -0.63 -1.88
CA ILE A 70 3.31 -0.01 -0.58
C ILE A 70 4.57 -0.60 0.07
N ASN A 71 4.71 -1.93 0.07
CA ASN A 71 5.88 -2.59 0.66
C ASN A 71 7.18 -2.24 -0.07
N LEU A 72 7.14 -2.16 -1.40
CA LEU A 72 8.28 -1.71 -2.20
C LEU A 72 8.61 -0.26 -1.91
N ALA A 73 7.62 0.63 -1.90
CA ALA A 73 7.80 2.03 -1.59
C ALA A 73 8.36 2.28 -0.18
N THR A 74 8.02 1.43 0.80
CA THR A 74 8.56 1.53 2.17
C THR A 74 10.07 1.24 2.22
N ARG A 75 10.58 0.45 1.27
CA ARG A 75 12.00 0.09 1.14
C ARG A 75 12.76 0.99 0.18
N SER A 76 12.05 1.70 -0.69
CA SER A 76 12.59 2.63 -1.69
C SER A 76 12.77 4.01 -1.08
N ARG A 77 13.67 4.80 -1.66
CA ARG A 77 13.90 6.20 -1.24
C ARG A 77 14.21 7.09 -2.44
N GLY A 78 13.79 8.35 -2.35
CA GLY A 78 14.15 9.38 -3.30
C GLY A 78 13.74 9.02 -4.74
N ASP A 79 14.71 8.87 -5.63
CA ASP A 79 14.49 8.60 -7.05
C ASP A 79 13.76 7.27 -7.31
N GLU A 80 14.00 6.24 -6.51
CA GLU A 80 13.35 4.94 -6.67
C GLU A 80 11.85 5.03 -6.44
N THR A 81 11.41 5.78 -5.41
CA THR A 81 9.98 6.06 -5.17
C THR A 81 9.38 6.84 -6.32
N GLY A 82 10.13 7.81 -6.89
CA GLY A 82 9.71 8.55 -8.07
C GLY A 82 9.48 7.63 -9.27
N GLN A 83 10.42 6.75 -9.58
CA GLN A 83 10.30 5.77 -10.68
C GLN A 83 9.15 4.81 -10.46
N LEU A 84 8.92 4.37 -9.22
CA LEU A 84 7.78 3.53 -8.87
C LEU A 84 6.44 4.26 -9.12
N VAL A 85 6.33 5.53 -8.75
CA VAL A 85 5.13 6.35 -9.01
C VAL A 85 4.89 6.53 -10.51
N LEU A 86 5.93 6.82 -11.29
CA LEU A 86 5.84 6.92 -12.75
C LEU A 86 5.35 5.61 -13.38
N HIS A 87 5.88 4.47 -12.91
CA HIS A 87 5.44 3.15 -13.37
C HIS A 87 3.97 2.89 -13.03
N LEU A 88 3.56 3.17 -11.78
CA LEU A 88 2.17 3.02 -11.33
C LEU A 88 1.21 3.89 -12.16
N ARG A 89 1.63 5.12 -12.50
CA ARG A 89 0.86 6.01 -13.38
C ARG A 89 0.76 5.44 -14.79
N ALA A 90 1.88 5.05 -15.39
CA ALA A 90 1.93 4.52 -16.75
C ALA A 90 1.10 3.24 -16.92
N THR A 91 0.99 2.42 -15.86
CA THR A 91 0.20 1.17 -15.85
C THR A 91 -1.25 1.35 -15.37
N GLY A 92 -1.68 2.59 -15.06
CA GLY A 92 -3.02 2.88 -14.56
C GLY A 92 -3.29 2.36 -13.13
N GLN A 93 -2.24 2.00 -12.40
CA GLN A 93 -2.33 1.46 -11.03
C GLN A 93 -2.25 2.55 -9.95
N LEU A 94 -1.94 3.81 -10.31
CA LEU A 94 -1.92 4.95 -9.39
C LEU A 94 -3.35 5.43 -9.10
N THR A 95 -4.11 4.63 -8.39
CA THR A 95 -5.52 4.87 -8.08
C THR A 95 -5.71 5.65 -6.78
N ALA A 96 -6.87 6.29 -6.60
CA ALA A 96 -7.24 6.94 -5.33
C ALA A 96 -7.16 5.98 -4.13
N GLY A 97 -7.54 4.70 -4.33
CA GLY A 97 -7.44 3.65 -3.32
C GLY A 97 -6.01 3.36 -2.90
N LEU A 98 -5.07 3.25 -3.85
CA LEU A 98 -3.65 3.05 -3.56
C LEU A 98 -3.06 4.27 -2.82
N ILE A 99 -3.39 5.48 -3.25
CA ILE A 99 -2.90 6.73 -2.64
C ILE A 99 -3.41 6.86 -1.21
N LEU A 100 -4.70 6.58 -0.98
CA LEU A 100 -5.29 6.55 0.37
C LEU A 100 -4.63 5.46 1.24
N ARG A 101 -4.39 4.28 0.68
CA ARG A 101 -3.68 3.19 1.37
C ARG A 101 -2.25 3.61 1.76
N ALA A 102 -1.53 4.33 0.90
CA ALA A 102 -0.20 4.85 1.19
C ALA A 102 -0.24 5.79 2.42
N LEU A 103 -1.16 6.73 2.44
CA LEU A 103 -1.36 7.65 3.56
C LEU A 103 -1.69 6.91 4.86
N LEU A 104 -2.66 6.00 4.84
CA LEU A 104 -3.08 5.21 6.00
C LEU A 104 -1.99 4.25 6.50
N SER A 105 -1.04 3.87 5.65
CA SER A 105 0.11 3.05 6.01
C SER A 105 1.32 3.85 6.50
N GLY A 106 1.23 5.18 6.52
CA GLY A 106 2.33 6.06 6.89
C GLY A 106 3.42 6.19 5.82
N ASN A 107 3.17 5.72 4.61
CA ASN A 107 4.09 5.93 3.50
C ASN A 107 3.86 7.31 2.86
N LEU A 108 4.27 8.34 3.62
CA LEU A 108 4.08 9.73 3.22
C LEU A 108 4.87 10.09 1.96
N GLU A 109 6.03 9.49 1.74
CA GLU A 109 6.84 9.75 0.56
C GLU A 109 6.12 9.30 -0.72
N LEU A 110 5.53 8.09 -0.73
CA LEU A 110 4.72 7.62 -1.85
C LEU A 110 3.49 8.51 -2.06
N PHE A 111 2.81 8.89 -0.97
CA PHE A 111 1.66 9.76 -1.01
C PHE A 111 1.98 11.13 -1.63
N ASP A 112 3.01 11.81 -1.14
CA ASP A 112 3.43 13.12 -1.62
C ASP A 112 3.88 13.06 -3.09
N ARG A 113 4.69 12.06 -3.46
CA ARG A 113 5.15 11.85 -4.84
C ARG A 113 4.00 11.58 -5.80
N ALA A 114 3.00 10.80 -5.36
CA ALA A 114 1.80 10.54 -6.16
C ALA A 114 1.02 11.82 -6.43
N LEU A 115 0.83 12.68 -5.43
CA LEU A 115 0.15 13.97 -5.60
C LEU A 115 0.94 14.94 -6.48
N VAL A 116 2.26 15.00 -6.33
CA VAL A 116 3.15 15.79 -7.20
C VAL A 116 2.97 15.35 -8.66
N GLU A 117 3.05 14.05 -8.90
CA GLU A 117 2.96 13.48 -10.25
C GLU A 117 1.58 13.68 -10.89
N LEU A 118 0.50 13.52 -10.13
CA LEU A 118 -0.87 13.66 -10.65
C LEU A 118 -1.28 15.11 -10.82
N SER A 119 -0.91 15.99 -9.88
CA SER A 119 -1.29 17.42 -9.93
C SER A 119 -0.42 18.24 -10.89
N GLY A 120 0.80 17.77 -11.18
CA GLY A 120 1.81 18.51 -11.94
C GLY A 120 2.36 19.74 -11.19
N LEU A 121 2.15 19.82 -9.87
CA LEU A 121 2.67 20.89 -9.03
C LEU A 121 4.02 20.49 -8.43
N PRO A 122 4.93 21.47 -8.22
CA PRO A 122 6.19 21.17 -7.55
C PRO A 122 5.96 20.76 -6.08
N SER A 123 6.84 19.91 -5.54
CA SER A 123 6.72 19.32 -4.20
C SER A 123 6.44 20.34 -3.09
N HIS A 124 7.14 21.49 -3.09
CA HIS A 124 6.91 22.53 -2.07
C HIS A 124 5.50 23.12 -2.10
N ARG A 125 4.86 23.18 -3.28
CA ARG A 125 3.47 23.66 -3.42
C ARG A 125 2.48 22.60 -2.94
N VAL A 126 2.74 21.34 -3.26
CA VAL A 126 1.92 20.22 -2.74
C VAL A 126 1.97 20.21 -1.23
N ALA A 127 3.16 20.26 -0.63
CA ALA A 127 3.33 20.32 0.82
C ALA A 127 2.58 21.52 1.43
N ALA A 128 2.70 22.72 0.85
CA ALA A 128 1.98 23.89 1.35
C ALA A 128 0.46 23.70 1.36
N LEU A 129 -0.11 23.07 0.33
CA LEU A 129 -1.55 22.82 0.22
C LEU A 129 -2.02 21.70 1.15
N LEU A 130 -1.19 20.69 1.42
CA LEU A 130 -1.49 19.60 2.35
C LEU A 130 -1.55 20.05 3.81
N TYR A 131 -0.66 20.97 4.20
CA TYR A 131 -0.57 21.48 5.59
C TYR A 131 -1.38 22.74 5.82
N ASP A 132 -2.09 23.23 4.81
CA ASP A 132 -3.01 24.36 4.99
C ASP A 132 -4.26 23.93 5.76
N ARG A 133 -4.47 24.56 6.91
CA ARG A 133 -5.61 24.26 7.81
C ARG A 133 -6.98 24.68 7.24
N GLY A 134 -7.02 25.32 6.10
CA GLY A 134 -8.25 25.86 5.50
C GLY A 134 -9.18 24.83 4.84
N GLY A 135 -8.77 23.56 4.71
CA GLY A 135 -9.57 22.47 4.12
C GLY A 135 -9.85 22.61 2.62
N SER A 136 -10.13 23.81 2.14
CA SER A 136 -10.38 24.08 0.71
C SER A 136 -9.15 23.88 -0.19
N SER A 137 -7.96 24.09 0.37
CA SER A 137 -6.69 23.89 -0.33
C SER A 137 -6.42 22.43 -0.65
N LEU A 138 -6.75 21.53 0.29
CA LEU A 138 -6.66 20.10 0.08
C LEU A 138 -7.61 19.64 -1.03
N ASP A 139 -8.87 20.08 -1.00
CA ASP A 139 -9.86 19.71 -2.01
C ASP A 139 -9.45 20.20 -3.41
N ALA A 140 -8.91 21.41 -3.51
CA ALA A 140 -8.38 21.94 -4.75
C ALA A 140 -7.19 21.12 -5.27
N LEU A 141 -6.29 20.67 -4.38
CA LEU A 141 -5.18 19.78 -4.73
C LEU A 141 -5.68 18.42 -5.21
N LEU A 142 -6.59 17.78 -4.47
CA LEU A 142 -7.14 16.46 -4.84
C LEU A 142 -7.92 16.52 -6.16
N THR A 143 -8.69 17.61 -6.37
CA THR A 143 -9.40 17.86 -7.64
C THR A 143 -8.40 18.01 -8.79
N ARG A 144 -7.32 18.78 -8.59
CA ARG A 144 -6.29 18.98 -9.59
C ARG A 144 -5.52 17.69 -9.90
N ALA A 145 -5.33 16.82 -8.89
CA ALA A 145 -4.77 15.49 -9.07
C ALA A 145 -5.72 14.51 -9.78
N GLY A 146 -6.95 14.91 -10.09
CA GLY A 146 -7.95 14.07 -10.77
C GLY A 146 -8.55 12.98 -9.87
N LEU A 147 -8.46 13.13 -8.55
CA LEU A 147 -9.05 12.16 -7.63
C LEU A 147 -10.56 12.36 -7.51
N PRO A 148 -11.35 11.28 -7.37
CA PRO A 148 -12.80 11.38 -7.20
C PRO A 148 -13.18 12.15 -5.93
N SER A 149 -14.08 13.12 -6.01
CA SER A 149 -14.55 13.93 -4.89
C SER A 149 -15.16 13.09 -3.76
N SER A 150 -15.75 11.93 -4.09
CA SER A 150 -16.26 10.97 -3.12
C SER A 150 -15.19 10.40 -2.18
N THR A 151 -13.90 10.54 -2.50
CA THR A 151 -12.79 10.07 -1.66
C THR A 151 -12.23 11.16 -0.73
N PHE A 152 -12.57 12.43 -0.95
CA PHE A 152 -12.02 13.57 -0.21
C PHE A 152 -12.26 13.50 1.32
N PRO A 153 -13.44 13.08 1.80
CA PRO A 153 -13.65 12.92 3.24
C PRO A 153 -12.64 11.97 3.90
N ALA A 154 -12.30 10.85 3.24
CA ALA A 154 -11.31 9.91 3.75
C ALA A 154 -9.89 10.48 3.77
N PHE A 155 -9.50 11.26 2.75
CA PHE A 155 -8.20 11.93 2.74
C PHE A 155 -8.09 12.97 3.85
N ARG A 156 -9.12 13.79 4.08
CA ARG A 156 -9.16 14.74 5.21
C ARG A 156 -9.05 14.01 6.54
N ALA A 157 -9.90 13.00 6.75
CA ALA A 157 -9.88 12.24 8.00
C ALA A 157 -8.53 11.55 8.23
N ALA A 158 -7.86 11.07 7.17
CA ALA A 158 -6.56 10.44 7.27
C ALA A 158 -5.44 11.44 7.61
N LEU A 159 -5.43 12.63 6.99
CA LEU A 159 -4.47 13.69 7.31
C LEU A 159 -4.65 14.20 8.73
N ASP A 160 -5.88 14.41 9.18
CA ASP A 160 -6.18 14.81 10.57
C ASP A 160 -5.70 13.72 11.55
N ALA A 161 -5.98 12.47 11.28
CA ALA A 161 -5.53 11.36 12.11
C ALA A 161 -4.00 11.24 12.13
N THR A 162 -3.32 11.51 11.00
CA THR A 162 -1.85 11.56 10.93
C THR A 162 -1.29 12.66 11.84
N ASN A 163 -1.91 13.83 11.85
CA ASN A 163 -1.49 14.94 12.69
C ASN A 163 -1.76 14.70 14.19
N GLU A 164 -2.84 13.99 14.54
CA GLU A 164 -3.19 13.67 15.92
C GLU A 164 -2.36 12.53 16.51
N ILE A 165 -2.15 11.46 15.75
CA ILE A 165 -1.52 10.23 16.25
C ILE A 165 0.00 10.28 16.04
N GLY A 166 0.46 10.88 14.92
CA GLY A 166 1.85 10.83 14.46
C GLY A 166 2.24 9.42 13.98
N PHE A 167 3.30 9.35 13.18
CA PHE A 167 3.92 8.06 12.77
C PHE A 167 5.24 7.84 13.51
N VAL A 168 5.24 7.99 14.82
CA VAL A 168 6.41 7.72 15.66
C VAL A 168 6.22 6.33 16.28
N GLY A 169 6.91 5.33 15.72
CA GLY A 169 6.83 3.97 16.26
C GLY A 169 7.97 3.07 15.80
N THR A 170 8.30 2.09 16.65
CA THR A 170 9.13 0.96 16.29
C THR A 170 8.41 0.07 15.27
N ILE A 171 9.14 -0.80 14.57
CA ILE A 171 8.59 -1.73 13.56
C ILE A 171 7.41 -2.54 14.14
N ASP A 172 7.49 -2.94 15.39
CA ASP A 172 6.46 -3.72 16.09
C ASP A 172 5.19 -2.89 16.39
N GLY A 173 5.35 -1.57 16.57
CA GLY A 173 4.24 -0.63 16.72
C GLY A 173 3.58 -0.22 15.39
N ALA A 174 4.24 -0.43 14.25
CA ALA A 174 3.76 0.06 12.96
C ALA A 174 2.45 -0.61 12.51
N ALA A 175 2.28 -1.90 12.72
CA ALA A 175 1.04 -2.63 12.38
C ALA A 175 -0.13 -2.15 13.25
N ARG A 176 0.09 -2.00 14.56
CA ARG A 176 -0.90 -1.47 15.52
C ARG A 176 -1.25 -0.02 15.20
N LEU A 177 -0.27 0.81 14.85
CA LEU A 177 -0.48 2.20 14.49
C LEU A 177 -1.32 2.32 13.21
N ARG A 178 -0.99 1.55 12.18
CA ARG A 178 -1.76 1.46 10.93
C ARG A 178 -3.21 1.09 11.21
N ARG A 179 -3.46 0.07 12.03
CA ARG A 179 -4.80 -0.35 12.41
C ARG A 179 -5.57 0.80 13.07
N ARG A 180 -4.98 1.47 14.06
CA ARG A 180 -5.59 2.63 14.72
C ARG A 180 -5.93 3.76 13.74
N MET A 181 -5.04 4.03 12.79
CA MET A 181 -5.27 5.02 11.74
C MET A 181 -6.49 4.67 10.91
N VAL A 182 -6.55 3.45 10.41
CA VAL A 182 -7.66 2.99 9.56
C VAL A 182 -8.98 2.98 10.33
N GLU A 183 -9.01 2.48 11.57
CA GLU A 183 -10.19 2.47 12.44
C GLU A 183 -10.68 3.90 12.72
N ARG A 184 -9.77 4.84 13.00
CA ARG A 184 -10.11 6.25 13.24
C ARG A 184 -10.74 6.90 12.01
N VAL A 185 -10.17 6.68 10.84
CA VAL A 185 -10.70 7.21 9.58
C VAL A 185 -12.05 6.58 9.25
N LEU A 186 -12.19 5.27 9.41
CA LEU A 186 -13.45 4.57 9.20
C LEU A 186 -14.56 5.13 10.10
N THR A 187 -14.30 5.26 11.41
CA THR A 187 -15.28 5.81 12.37
C THR A 187 -15.70 7.24 12.00
N ARG A 188 -14.77 8.08 11.56
CA ARG A 188 -15.11 9.44 11.11
C ARG A 188 -15.96 9.45 9.85
N CYS A 189 -15.60 8.60 8.87
CA CYS A 189 -16.36 8.49 7.64
C CYS A 189 -17.75 7.84 7.84
N GLU A 190 -17.90 6.91 8.79
CA GLU A 190 -19.21 6.33 9.14
C GLU A 190 -20.14 7.32 9.84
N ALA A 191 -19.58 8.31 10.53
CA ALA A 191 -20.35 9.38 11.16
C ALA A 191 -20.78 10.50 10.20
N ASP A 192 -20.22 10.54 8.99
CA ASP A 192 -20.49 11.56 7.98
C ASP A 192 -21.54 11.04 6.96
N PRO A 193 -22.76 11.63 6.92
CA PRO A 193 -23.83 11.16 6.04
C PRO A 193 -23.53 11.37 4.54
N ASP A 194 -22.59 12.23 4.20
CA ASP A 194 -22.24 12.55 2.81
C ASP A 194 -21.21 11.56 2.24
N VAL A 195 -20.69 10.67 3.05
CA VAL A 195 -19.73 9.64 2.62
C VAL A 195 -20.42 8.52 1.86
N SER A 196 -19.92 8.23 0.67
CA SER A 196 -20.49 7.20 -0.20
C SER A 196 -20.23 5.77 0.33
N GLU A 197 -21.22 4.87 0.17
CA GLU A 197 -21.08 3.47 0.59
C GLU A 197 -19.89 2.74 -0.06
N PRO A 198 -19.53 2.95 -1.36
CA PRO A 198 -18.33 2.36 -1.93
C PRO A 198 -17.04 2.73 -1.19
N LEU A 199 -16.93 3.97 -0.69
CA LEU A 199 -15.78 4.39 0.11
C LEU A 199 -15.76 3.70 1.48
N LEU A 200 -16.90 3.56 2.14
CA LEU A 200 -17.00 2.82 3.41
C LEU A 200 -16.62 1.34 3.24
N ILE A 201 -17.07 0.71 2.16
CA ILE A 201 -16.67 -0.67 1.82
C ILE A 201 -15.14 -0.77 1.67
N LEU A 202 -14.51 0.18 0.98
CA LEU A 202 -13.06 0.22 0.83
C LEU A 202 -12.35 0.37 2.19
N LEU A 203 -12.80 1.29 3.04
CA LEU A 203 -12.23 1.51 4.37
C LEU A 203 -12.41 0.31 5.30
N ARG A 204 -13.58 -0.35 5.29
CA ARG A 204 -13.83 -1.59 6.05
C ARG A 204 -12.89 -2.72 5.60
N ARG A 205 -12.57 -2.80 4.31
CA ARG A 205 -11.58 -3.75 3.79
C ARG A 205 -10.19 -3.43 4.33
N PHE A 206 -9.79 -2.16 4.32
CA PHE A 206 -8.51 -1.74 4.91
C PHE A 206 -8.44 -2.04 6.41
N ALA A 207 -9.54 -1.85 7.15
CA ALA A 207 -9.62 -2.20 8.56
C ALA A 207 -9.42 -3.72 8.78
N THR A 208 -10.08 -4.55 7.97
CA THR A 208 -9.92 -6.00 8.04
C THR A 208 -8.49 -6.44 7.73
N GLU A 209 -7.85 -5.83 6.73
CA GLU A 209 -6.46 -6.12 6.37
C GLU A 209 -5.48 -5.72 7.47
N SER A 210 -5.63 -4.51 8.01
CA SER A 210 -4.74 -4.02 9.06
C SER A 210 -4.86 -4.84 10.35
N ALA A 211 -6.07 -5.31 10.68
CA ALA A 211 -6.29 -6.20 11.81
C ALA A 211 -5.62 -7.58 11.61
N ARG A 212 -5.70 -8.14 10.41
CA ARG A 212 -5.01 -9.40 10.07
C ARG A 212 -3.50 -9.26 10.11
N GLU A 213 -2.96 -8.15 9.63
CA GLU A 213 -1.52 -7.89 9.64
C GLU A 213 -1.02 -7.71 11.09
N GLU A 214 -1.74 -6.98 11.94
CA GLU A 214 -1.38 -6.87 13.37
C GLU A 214 -1.40 -8.24 14.04
N ALA A 215 -2.44 -9.05 13.82
CA ALA A 215 -2.53 -10.39 14.37
C ALA A 215 -1.37 -11.29 13.90
N ARG A 216 -0.99 -11.19 12.63
CA ARG A 216 0.15 -11.94 12.08
C ARG A 216 1.46 -11.54 12.75
N VAL A 217 1.75 -10.23 12.85
CA VAL A 217 2.95 -9.73 13.52
C VAL A 217 2.99 -10.20 14.97
N PHE A 218 1.85 -10.16 15.67
CA PHE A 218 1.74 -10.65 17.04
C PHE A 218 2.04 -12.17 17.14
N CYS A 219 1.50 -12.99 16.24
CA CYS A 219 1.79 -14.42 16.20
C CYS A 219 3.27 -14.71 15.90
N ASP A 220 3.86 -13.97 14.94
CA ASP A 220 5.27 -14.13 14.60
C ASP A 220 6.19 -13.79 15.79
N GLN A 221 5.85 -12.77 16.59
CA GLN A 221 6.55 -12.41 17.83
C GLN A 221 6.43 -13.51 18.90
N LEU A 222 5.21 -14.05 19.13
CA LEU A 222 5.02 -15.14 20.09
C LEU A 222 5.85 -16.37 19.71
N VAL A 223 5.95 -16.69 18.42
CA VAL A 223 6.78 -17.82 17.96
C VAL A 223 8.26 -17.54 18.20
N ALA A 224 8.74 -16.32 17.95
CA ALA A 224 10.12 -15.92 18.21
C ALA A 224 10.47 -16.03 19.72
N ASP A 225 9.59 -15.51 20.58
CA ASP A 225 9.77 -15.57 22.04
C ASP A 225 9.82 -17.02 22.56
N VAL A 226 8.99 -17.92 22.00
CA VAL A 226 8.99 -19.35 22.37
C VAL A 226 10.29 -20.04 21.93
N ILE A 227 10.84 -19.69 20.78
CA ILE A 227 12.11 -20.26 20.28
C ILE A 227 13.28 -19.78 21.13
N ASP A 228 13.29 -18.53 21.59
CA ASP A 228 14.35 -17.99 22.44
C ASP A 228 14.34 -18.59 23.87
N ILE A 229 13.19 -19.01 24.37
CA ILE A 229 13.05 -19.67 25.69
C ILE A 229 13.48 -21.15 25.65
N ALA A 230 13.38 -21.80 24.47
CA ALA A 230 13.68 -23.24 24.33
C ALA A 230 15.13 -23.66 24.64
N PRO A 231 16.20 -22.88 24.35
CA PRO A 231 17.58 -23.32 24.65
C PRO A 231 17.99 -23.31 26.13
N GLU A 232 17.29 -22.57 26.99
CA GLU A 232 17.64 -22.55 28.42
C GLU A 232 17.25 -23.83 29.16
N HIS A 233 16.19 -24.51 28.78
CA HIS A 233 15.72 -25.74 29.45
C HIS A 233 16.55 -26.98 29.08
N GLN A 234 17.27 -26.97 27.98
CA GLN A 234 18.18 -28.05 27.61
C GLN A 234 19.56 -27.97 28.28
N ARG A 235 19.95 -26.83 28.85
CA ARG A 235 21.22 -26.66 29.58
C ARG A 235 21.14 -27.03 31.05
N ILE A 236 19.94 -27.19 31.60
CA ILE A 236 19.73 -27.52 33.02
C ILE A 236 19.61 -29.05 33.21
N ALA A 237 19.43 -29.83 32.14
CA ALA A 237 19.25 -31.27 32.17
C ALA A 237 20.49 -32.09 31.73
N ALA A 238 21.66 -31.44 31.54
CA ALA A 238 22.97 -32.07 31.29
C ALA A 238 23.97 -31.75 32.42
#